data_65abaec3c4061cbc263dbbbc37f9b5ae
#
_entry.id   65abaec3c4061cbc263dbbbc37f9b5ae
#
_cell.length_a   1.000
_cell.length_b   1.000
_cell.length_c   1.000
_cell.angle_alpha   90.00
_cell.angle_beta   90.00
_cell.angle_gamma   90.00
#
_symmetry.space_group_name_H-M   'P 1'
#
loop_
_entity.id
_entity.type
_entity.pdbx_description
1 polymer ?
#
loop_
_entity_poly.entity_id
_entity_poly.type
_entity_poly.pdbx_seq_one_letter_code
_entity_poly.pdbx_strand_id
1 'polypeptide(L)'
;VIDGIGDQVTSAFSTNTFNKNGSNVPETGFASYVSPHRILLNVGYRLANKNGASNFGLYYEASQLGYIGNYSYSRYSYTMYVQSGNYQNAVTNDRGAVNLLYIPTRSELDGMPFTSDENKEAFWNFIQKDSYLSDHVGEYSKRGGAVMPWYHTLNFRFSQDFYVNVKGKRNTISLGLDVTNLANMLNRNWGNIKRMNTSSILAWDGTNYTFTAPKWSKYASTVSTWSAMFSIRYTFN
;
A
#
# COMPACT_ATOMS: atom_id res chain seq x y z
N VAL A 1 1.63 -9.24 -16.34
CA VAL A 1 1.54 -7.80 -16.66
C VAL A 1 2.96 -7.23 -16.63
N ILE A 2 3.41 -6.66 -17.75
CA ILE A 2 4.69 -5.96 -17.84
C ILE A 2 4.42 -4.53 -17.35
N ASP A 3 4.98 -4.17 -16.21
CA ASP A 3 4.84 -2.84 -15.63
C ASP A 3 6.03 -1.98 -16.05
N GLY A 4 5.77 -0.83 -16.65
CA GLY A 4 6.72 0.25 -16.80
C GLY A 4 7.63 0.22 -18.00
N ILE A 5 7.32 -0.49 -19.09
CA ILE A 5 8.16 -0.50 -20.29
C ILE A 5 7.57 0.32 -21.46
N GLY A 6 6.25 0.57 -21.49
CA GLY A 6 5.60 1.12 -22.68
C GLY A 6 6.08 2.52 -23.07
N ASP A 7 5.69 3.52 -22.34
CA ASP A 7 5.87 4.93 -22.70
C ASP A 7 6.90 5.67 -21.84
N GLN A 8 7.88 4.95 -21.32
CA GLN A 8 8.84 5.52 -20.38
C GLN A 8 9.95 6.27 -21.11
N VAL A 9 10.22 7.50 -20.69
CA VAL A 9 11.44 8.21 -21.07
C VAL A 9 12.67 7.46 -20.50
N THR A 10 13.82 7.63 -21.12
CA THR A 10 15.06 6.89 -20.81
C THR A 10 15.40 6.86 -19.30
N SER A 11 15.17 7.96 -18.60
CA SER A 11 15.42 8.03 -17.14
C SER A 11 14.47 7.17 -16.33
N ALA A 12 13.19 7.08 -16.72
CA ALA A 12 12.23 6.25 -16.04
C ALA A 12 12.48 4.76 -16.31
N PHE A 13 12.90 4.40 -17.51
CA PHE A 13 13.29 3.04 -17.86
C PHE A 13 14.49 2.56 -17.03
N SER A 14 15.51 3.40 -16.87
CA SER A 14 16.73 3.04 -16.15
C SER A 14 16.59 3.09 -14.64
N THR A 15 15.67 3.89 -14.07
CA THR A 15 15.57 4.13 -12.63
C THR A 15 14.38 3.49 -11.95
N ASN A 16 13.30 3.25 -12.70
CA ASN A 16 12.04 2.76 -12.11
C ASN A 16 11.80 1.27 -12.32
N THR A 17 12.61 0.61 -13.15
CA THR A 17 12.45 -0.82 -13.41
C THR A 17 13.44 -1.60 -12.58
N PHE A 18 12.98 -2.23 -11.52
CA PHE A 18 13.81 -3.11 -10.68
C PHE A 18 14.05 -4.44 -11.39
N ASN A 19 15.31 -4.80 -11.59
CA ASN A 19 15.73 -6.03 -12.26
C ASN A 19 16.83 -6.71 -11.45
N LYS A 20 17.06 -8.00 -11.71
CA LYS A 20 18.19 -8.74 -11.12
C LYS A 20 19.45 -8.70 -12.00
N ASN A 21 19.28 -8.52 -13.32
CA ASN A 21 20.35 -8.64 -14.32
C ASN A 21 20.62 -7.32 -15.07
N GLY A 22 20.30 -6.17 -14.46
CA GLY A 22 20.44 -4.85 -15.11
C GLY A 22 19.23 -4.44 -15.96
N SER A 23 19.20 -3.16 -16.32
CA SER A 23 18.05 -2.53 -16.99
C SER A 23 17.75 -3.05 -18.39
N ASN A 24 18.74 -3.67 -19.04
CA ASN A 24 18.61 -4.18 -20.41
C ASN A 24 17.99 -5.59 -20.49
N VAL A 25 17.74 -6.23 -19.37
CA VAL A 25 17.12 -7.56 -19.29
C VAL A 25 15.79 -7.46 -18.52
N PRO A 26 14.72 -7.03 -19.19
CA PRO A 26 13.43 -6.85 -18.54
C PRO A 26 12.84 -8.21 -18.15
N GLU A 27 12.27 -8.25 -16.94
CA GLU A 27 11.57 -9.43 -16.42
C GLU A 27 10.09 -9.12 -16.19
N THR A 28 9.26 -10.14 -16.31
CA THR A 28 7.86 -10.04 -15.92
C THR A 28 7.74 -9.91 -14.41
N GLY A 29 6.78 -9.12 -13.95
CA GLY A 29 6.51 -8.94 -12.53
C GLY A 29 5.06 -8.55 -12.30
N PHE A 30 4.71 -8.37 -11.05
CA PHE A 30 3.39 -7.88 -10.70
C PHE A 30 3.36 -6.35 -10.78
N ALA A 31 2.28 -5.81 -11.32
CA ALA A 31 2.07 -4.37 -11.31
C ALA A 31 1.84 -3.88 -9.86
N SER A 32 2.50 -2.79 -9.50
CA SER A 32 2.52 -2.27 -8.13
C SER A 32 1.16 -1.82 -7.60
N TYR A 33 0.23 -1.45 -8.48
CA TYR A 33 -1.13 -0.97 -8.17
C TYR A 33 -2.18 -2.08 -8.11
N VAL A 34 -1.85 -3.32 -8.49
CA VAL A 34 -2.79 -4.44 -8.48
C VAL A 34 -2.91 -5.00 -7.07
N SER A 35 -4.06 -4.75 -6.43
CA SER A 35 -4.38 -5.39 -5.15
C SER A 35 -4.69 -6.87 -5.36
N PRO A 36 -3.94 -7.80 -4.74
CA PRO A 36 -4.19 -9.23 -4.91
C PRO A 36 -5.52 -9.66 -4.29
N HIS A 37 -5.95 -9.01 -3.22
CA HIS A 37 -7.18 -9.32 -2.52
C HIS A 37 -7.94 -8.06 -2.13
N ARG A 38 -9.24 -8.06 -2.35
CA ARG A 38 -10.15 -6.99 -1.95
C ARG A 38 -11.48 -7.60 -1.49
N ILE A 39 -11.96 -7.12 -0.36
CA ILE A 39 -13.25 -7.51 0.21
C ILE A 39 -14.14 -6.27 0.27
N LEU A 40 -15.34 -6.37 -0.28
CA LEU A 40 -16.34 -5.31 -0.26
C LEU A 40 -17.62 -5.86 0.36
N LEU A 41 -18.17 -5.12 1.32
CA LEU A 41 -19.47 -5.42 1.93
C LEU A 41 -20.29 -4.14 1.96
N ASN A 42 -21.53 -4.21 1.45
CA ASN A 42 -22.49 -3.13 1.52
C ASN A 42 -23.77 -3.66 2.15
N VAL A 43 -24.22 -3.00 3.22
CA VAL A 43 -25.46 -3.33 3.93
C VAL A 43 -26.33 -2.07 3.96
N GLY A 44 -27.55 -2.17 3.42
CA GLY A 44 -28.54 -1.10 3.44
C GLY A 44 -29.79 -1.54 4.18
N TYR A 45 -30.34 -0.66 4.99
CA TYR A 45 -31.61 -0.89 5.68
C TYR A 45 -32.49 0.35 5.60
N ARG A 46 -33.76 0.15 5.26
CA ARG A 46 -34.73 1.22 5.15
C ARG A 46 -35.98 0.94 6.00
N LEU A 47 -36.29 1.89 6.87
CA LEU A 47 -37.53 1.95 7.61
C LEU A 47 -38.42 3.03 7.00
N ALA A 48 -39.55 2.65 6.42
CA ALA A 48 -40.44 3.60 5.78
C ALA A 48 -41.85 3.56 6.40
N ASN A 49 -42.47 4.74 6.51
CA ASN A 49 -43.85 4.88 6.94
C ASN A 49 -44.55 5.98 6.10
N LYS A 50 -45.81 6.28 6.38
CA LYS A 50 -46.58 7.25 5.63
C LYS A 50 -46.02 8.68 5.69
N ASN A 51 -45.27 9.02 6.72
CA ASN A 51 -44.78 10.39 6.98
C ASN A 51 -43.28 10.54 6.61
N GLY A 52 -42.54 9.45 6.32
CA GLY A 52 -41.14 9.54 5.99
C GLY A 52 -40.45 8.19 5.90
N ALA A 53 -39.14 8.24 5.76
CA ALA A 53 -38.29 7.05 5.76
C ALA A 53 -36.93 7.34 6.39
N SER A 54 -36.44 6.38 7.18
CA SER A 54 -35.08 6.39 7.68
C SER A 54 -34.27 5.37 6.88
N ASN A 55 -33.14 5.79 6.31
CA ASN A 55 -32.27 4.94 5.53
C ASN A 55 -30.91 4.84 6.23
N PHE A 56 -30.43 3.63 6.38
CA PHE A 56 -29.10 3.32 6.95
C PHE A 56 -28.27 2.60 5.91
N GLY A 57 -27.04 3.01 5.74
CA GLY A 57 -26.06 2.35 4.88
C GLY A 57 -24.76 2.14 5.60
N LEU A 58 -24.18 0.96 5.45
CA LEU A 58 -22.87 0.61 5.96
C LEU A 58 -22.06 0.04 4.80
N TYR A 59 -20.92 0.63 4.53
CA TYR A 59 -19.98 0.17 3.50
C TYR A 59 -18.64 -0.15 4.16
N TYR A 60 -18.22 -1.40 4.01
CA TYR A 60 -16.92 -1.87 4.47
C TYR A 60 -16.08 -2.28 3.27
N GLU A 61 -14.82 -1.87 3.31
CA GLU A 61 -13.80 -2.29 2.36
C GLU A 61 -12.55 -2.74 3.12
N ALA A 62 -12.02 -3.90 2.72
CA ALA A 62 -10.68 -4.33 3.06
C ALA A 62 -9.88 -4.55 1.78
N SER A 63 -8.70 -3.97 1.69
CA SER A 63 -7.80 -4.12 0.55
C SER A 63 -6.35 -4.04 0.99
N GLN A 64 -5.44 -4.58 0.18
CA GLN A 64 -4.02 -4.45 0.42
C GLN A 64 -3.53 -3.15 -0.21
N LEU A 65 -3.26 -2.16 0.62
CA LEU A 65 -2.87 -0.81 0.22
C LEU A 65 -1.95 -0.20 1.26
N GLY A 66 -0.87 0.42 0.78
CA GLY A 66 0.06 1.17 1.60
C GLY A 66 0.80 2.23 0.81
N TYR A 67 1.73 2.90 1.46
CA TYR A 67 2.58 3.91 0.86
C TYR A 67 4.05 3.57 1.05
N ILE A 68 4.86 3.88 0.03
CA ILE A 68 6.31 3.99 0.14
C ILE A 68 6.66 5.42 -0.27
N GLY A 69 7.25 6.18 0.65
CA GLY A 69 7.37 7.62 0.44
C GLY A 69 5.98 8.27 0.31
N ASN A 70 5.71 8.91 -0.83
CA ASN A 70 4.45 9.58 -1.13
C ASN A 70 3.59 8.84 -2.17
N TYR A 71 4.01 7.68 -2.63
CA TYR A 71 3.32 6.92 -3.66
C TYR A 71 2.57 5.74 -3.06
N SER A 72 1.35 5.50 -3.56
CA SER A 72 0.51 4.38 -3.13
C SER A 72 0.86 3.10 -3.90
N TYR A 73 0.88 2.00 -3.16
CA TYR A 73 1.18 0.67 -3.69
C TYR A 73 0.24 -0.36 -3.08
N SER A 74 -0.10 -1.38 -3.86
CA SER A 74 -0.69 -2.62 -3.34
C SER A 74 0.36 -3.71 -3.22
N ARG A 75 1.39 -3.63 -4.06
CA ARG A 75 2.54 -4.54 -4.08
C ARG A 75 3.84 -3.75 -4.15
N TYR A 76 4.92 -4.31 -3.60
CA TYR A 76 6.25 -3.72 -3.66
C TYR A 76 7.33 -4.78 -3.85
N SER A 77 8.55 -4.32 -4.14
CA SER A 77 9.72 -5.16 -4.29
C SER A 77 10.68 -4.87 -3.15
N TYR A 78 11.24 -5.90 -2.55
CA TYR A 78 12.44 -5.72 -1.73
C TYR A 78 13.64 -5.48 -2.65
N THR A 79 14.40 -4.46 -2.33
CA THR A 79 15.48 -3.97 -3.18
C THR A 79 16.76 -3.74 -2.40
N MET A 80 17.86 -3.70 -3.14
CA MET A 80 19.18 -3.33 -2.64
C MET A 80 19.63 -2.05 -3.33
N TYR A 81 20.24 -1.16 -2.57
CA TYR A 81 20.88 0.05 -3.08
C TYR A 81 22.39 -0.15 -3.20
N VAL A 82 22.96 0.26 -4.32
CA VAL A 82 24.42 0.28 -4.51
C VAL A 82 24.87 1.72 -4.57
N GLN A 83 25.80 2.08 -3.71
CA GLN A 83 26.35 3.42 -3.66
C GLN A 83 27.08 3.79 -4.94
N SER A 84 26.89 5.03 -5.40
CA SER A 84 27.49 5.54 -6.63
C SER A 84 29.02 5.37 -6.65
N GLY A 85 29.54 4.88 -7.77
CA GLY A 85 30.97 4.61 -7.93
C GLY A 85 31.41 3.18 -7.61
N ASN A 86 30.55 2.35 -7.00
CA ASN A 86 30.89 1.00 -6.55
C ASN A 86 30.22 -0.12 -7.37
N TYR A 87 29.97 0.14 -8.65
CA TYR A 87 29.22 -0.78 -9.51
C TYR A 87 29.96 -2.00 -9.99
N GLN A 88 31.30 -1.99 -9.92
CA GLN A 88 32.11 -3.02 -10.60
C GLN A 88 31.97 -4.42 -10.00
N ASN A 89 31.47 -4.53 -8.77
CA ASN A 89 31.30 -5.79 -8.05
C ASN A 89 29.81 -6.09 -7.72
N ALA A 90 28.91 -5.26 -8.15
CA ALA A 90 27.50 -5.51 -7.99
C ALA A 90 26.91 -5.89 -9.35
N VAL A 91 26.03 -6.89 -9.37
CA VAL A 91 25.19 -7.22 -10.53
C VAL A 91 24.21 -6.07 -10.72
N THR A 92 24.68 -4.93 -11.24
CA THR A 92 23.90 -3.71 -11.20
C THR A 92 24.01 -2.93 -12.46
N ASN A 93 22.98 -2.20 -12.72
CA ASN A 93 23.01 -1.11 -13.66
C ASN A 93 23.75 0.10 -13.04
N ASP A 94 24.31 0.88 -13.85
CA ASP A 94 25.36 1.88 -13.68
C ASP A 94 24.93 3.25 -13.15
N ARG A 95 24.05 3.40 -12.16
CA ARG A 95 23.67 4.74 -11.66
C ARG A 95 23.15 4.81 -10.23
N GLY A 96 23.78 4.18 -9.25
CA GLY A 96 23.27 4.19 -7.88
C GLY A 96 21.93 3.45 -7.79
N ALA A 97 21.82 2.42 -8.57
CA ALA A 97 20.56 1.83 -8.90
C ALA A 97 20.08 0.87 -7.82
N VAL A 98 18.81 0.89 -7.69
CA VAL A 98 18.07 -0.02 -6.84
C VAL A 98 17.83 -1.31 -7.63
N ASN A 99 18.43 -2.40 -7.16
CA ASN A 99 18.21 -3.74 -7.72
C ASN A 99 17.24 -4.55 -6.88
N LEU A 100 16.68 -5.59 -7.50
CA LEU A 100 15.97 -6.61 -6.73
C LEU A 100 16.92 -7.27 -5.74
N LEU A 101 16.46 -7.39 -4.51
CA LEU A 101 17.24 -7.98 -3.42
C LEU A 101 17.47 -9.47 -3.68
N TYR A 102 18.71 -9.92 -3.61
CA TYR A 102 19.03 -11.34 -3.42
C TYR A 102 18.84 -11.70 -1.94
N ILE A 103 18.09 -12.74 -1.67
CA ILE A 103 17.75 -13.20 -0.32
C ILE A 103 18.67 -14.39 0.00
N PRO A 104 19.78 -14.18 0.70
CA PRO A 104 20.77 -15.22 0.86
C PRO A 104 20.30 -16.36 1.75
N THR A 105 20.80 -17.56 1.49
CA THR A 105 20.77 -18.65 2.46
C THR A 105 21.68 -18.33 3.65
N ARG A 106 21.53 -19.03 4.77
CA ARG A 106 22.38 -18.79 5.93
C ARG A 106 23.87 -18.99 5.61
N SER A 107 24.22 -20.02 4.86
CA SER A 107 25.60 -20.31 4.49
C SER A 107 26.22 -19.25 3.57
N GLU A 108 25.44 -18.69 2.67
CA GLU A 108 25.87 -17.57 1.81
C GLU A 108 26.05 -16.29 2.63
N LEU A 109 25.12 -16.02 3.53
CA LEU A 109 25.15 -14.85 4.40
C LEU A 109 26.39 -14.82 5.29
N ASP A 110 26.83 -15.97 5.80
CA ASP A 110 28.02 -16.08 6.63
C ASP A 110 29.29 -15.63 5.88
N GLY A 111 29.34 -15.82 4.55
CA GLY A 111 30.42 -15.36 3.67
C GLY A 111 30.29 -13.91 3.21
N MET A 112 29.17 -13.23 3.46
CA MET A 112 28.96 -11.85 3.02
C MET A 112 29.64 -10.85 3.98
N PRO A 113 30.40 -9.86 3.46
CA PRO A 113 31.01 -8.83 4.29
C PRO A 113 29.96 -7.81 4.72
N PHE A 114 29.61 -7.78 6.00
CA PHE A 114 28.73 -6.77 6.59
C PHE A 114 29.53 -5.77 7.42
N THR A 115 28.96 -4.61 7.67
CA THR A 115 29.56 -3.58 8.53
C THR A 115 29.77 -4.05 9.96
N SER A 116 29.00 -5.02 10.45
CA SER A 116 29.19 -5.73 11.70
C SER A 116 28.42 -7.04 11.72
N ASP A 117 28.79 -7.95 12.63
CA ASP A 117 28.08 -9.22 12.82
C ASP A 117 26.66 -8.99 13.36
N GLU A 118 26.46 -7.99 14.21
CA GLU A 118 25.12 -7.62 14.71
C GLU A 118 24.21 -7.18 13.56
N ASN A 119 24.75 -6.42 12.58
CA ASN A 119 23.98 -5.99 11.42
C ASN A 119 23.62 -7.17 10.51
N LYS A 120 24.56 -8.13 10.34
CA LYS A 120 24.35 -9.39 9.62
C LYS A 120 23.23 -10.22 10.27
N GLU A 121 23.31 -10.42 11.60
CA GLU A 121 22.28 -11.16 12.33
C GLU A 121 20.93 -10.46 12.33
N ALA A 122 20.91 -9.13 12.40
CA ALA A 122 19.67 -8.35 12.26
C ALA A 122 19.01 -8.57 10.89
N PHE A 123 19.80 -8.64 9.81
CA PHE A 123 19.30 -8.95 8.47
C PHE A 123 18.73 -10.37 8.39
N TRP A 124 19.43 -11.37 8.92
CA TRP A 124 18.94 -12.74 8.96
C TRP A 124 17.62 -12.86 9.74
N ASN A 125 17.59 -12.26 10.92
CA ASN A 125 16.37 -12.24 11.74
C ASN A 125 15.20 -11.55 11.06
N PHE A 126 15.46 -10.54 10.25
CA PHE A 126 14.42 -9.87 9.45
C PHE A 126 13.92 -10.80 8.35
N ILE A 127 14.79 -11.46 7.59
CA ILE A 127 14.42 -12.47 6.58
C ILE A 127 13.51 -13.53 7.19
N GLN A 128 13.87 -14.09 8.34
CA GLN A 128 13.11 -15.17 8.98
C GLN A 128 11.72 -14.72 9.49
N LYS A 129 11.54 -13.44 9.81
CA LYS A 129 10.27 -12.89 10.32
C LYS A 129 9.35 -12.37 9.23
N ASP A 130 9.86 -12.03 8.07
CA ASP A 130 9.08 -11.55 6.95
C ASP A 130 8.59 -12.74 6.12
N SER A 131 7.27 -12.88 5.97
CA SER A 131 6.67 -14.02 5.29
C SER A 131 7.08 -14.16 3.82
N TYR A 132 7.29 -13.03 3.14
CA TYR A 132 7.72 -13.06 1.74
C TYR A 132 9.19 -13.48 1.63
N LEU A 133 10.06 -12.90 2.45
CA LEU A 133 11.50 -13.17 2.37
C LEU A 133 11.83 -14.60 2.84
N SER A 134 11.17 -15.09 3.87
CA SER A 134 11.39 -16.46 4.38
C SER A 134 11.03 -17.54 3.36
N ASP A 135 10.02 -17.28 2.53
CA ASP A 135 9.57 -18.20 1.47
C ASP A 135 10.45 -18.17 0.21
N HIS A 136 11.36 -17.19 0.10
CA HIS A 136 12.19 -16.98 -1.10
C HIS A 136 13.70 -16.97 -0.79
N VAL A 137 14.13 -17.65 0.28
CA VAL A 137 15.55 -17.79 0.63
C VAL A 137 16.30 -18.55 -0.46
N GLY A 138 17.46 -18.01 -0.88
CA GLY A 138 18.25 -18.50 -2.00
C GLY A 138 17.82 -17.97 -3.38
N GLU A 139 16.88 -17.03 -3.42
CA GLU A 139 16.35 -16.45 -4.67
C GLU A 139 16.46 -14.91 -4.66
N TYR A 140 16.35 -14.32 -5.86
CA TYR A 140 16.09 -12.89 -5.96
C TYR A 140 14.65 -12.59 -5.64
N SER A 141 14.40 -11.48 -4.95
CA SER A 141 13.05 -10.95 -4.78
C SER A 141 12.41 -10.69 -6.15
N LYS A 142 11.11 -10.95 -6.27
CA LYS A 142 10.35 -10.71 -7.51
C LYS A 142 9.85 -9.28 -7.54
N ARG A 143 9.81 -8.66 -8.73
CA ARG A 143 9.22 -7.36 -8.92
C ARG A 143 7.74 -7.40 -8.54
N GLY A 144 7.33 -6.56 -7.57
CA GLY A 144 5.98 -6.56 -6.99
C GLY A 144 5.63 -7.84 -6.24
N GLY A 145 6.62 -8.62 -5.80
CA GLY A 145 6.39 -9.91 -5.12
C GLY A 145 5.79 -9.74 -3.73
N ALA A 146 6.28 -8.79 -2.96
CA ALA A 146 5.77 -8.48 -1.63
C ALA A 146 4.46 -7.68 -1.70
N VAL A 147 3.61 -7.84 -0.68
CA VAL A 147 2.26 -7.28 -0.65
C VAL A 147 2.11 -6.32 0.53
N MET A 148 1.46 -5.20 0.30
CA MET A 148 1.16 -4.23 1.35
C MET A 148 0.22 -4.81 2.41
N PRO A 149 0.31 -4.33 3.65
CA PRO A 149 -0.61 -4.74 4.71
C PRO A 149 -2.06 -4.47 4.36
N TRP A 150 -2.98 -5.20 4.99
CA TRP A 150 -4.40 -4.93 4.88
C TRP A 150 -4.74 -3.54 5.43
N TYR A 151 -5.50 -2.80 4.66
CA TYR A 151 -6.17 -1.57 5.03
C TYR A 151 -7.66 -1.82 5.09
N HIS A 152 -8.30 -1.36 6.16
CA HIS A 152 -9.73 -1.53 6.41
C HIS A 152 -10.39 -0.16 6.53
N THR A 153 -11.48 0.06 5.82
CA THR A 153 -12.29 1.26 5.96
C THR A 153 -13.75 0.89 6.17
N LEU A 154 -14.44 1.65 7.00
CA LEU A 154 -15.84 1.50 7.30
C LEU A 154 -16.50 2.86 7.13
N ASN A 155 -17.45 2.97 6.21
CA ASN A 155 -18.21 4.18 5.98
C ASN A 155 -19.67 3.97 6.41
N PHE A 156 -20.26 4.99 6.96
CA PHE A 156 -21.64 4.97 7.42
C PHE A 156 -22.41 6.10 6.79
N ARG A 157 -23.64 5.79 6.35
CA ARG A 157 -24.59 6.77 5.87
C ARG A 157 -25.91 6.62 6.60
N PHE A 158 -26.45 7.75 7.04
CA PHE A 158 -27.81 7.87 7.53
C PHE A 158 -28.54 8.94 6.75
N SER A 159 -29.80 8.70 6.38
CA SER A 159 -30.67 9.77 5.91
C SER A 159 -32.08 9.61 6.44
N GLN A 160 -32.69 10.74 6.78
CA GLN A 160 -34.09 10.84 7.22
C GLN A 160 -34.88 11.64 6.18
N ASP A 161 -35.86 10.99 5.57
CA ASP A 161 -36.82 11.62 4.66
C ASP A 161 -38.06 12.01 5.43
N PHE A 162 -38.54 13.25 5.22
CA PHE A 162 -39.79 13.75 5.71
C PHE A 162 -40.71 14.04 4.50
N TYR A 163 -41.90 13.44 4.49
CA TYR A 163 -42.88 13.64 3.42
C TYR A 163 -43.81 14.76 3.78
N VAL A 164 -43.89 15.79 2.93
CA VAL A 164 -44.76 16.96 3.08
C VAL A 164 -45.64 17.07 1.86
N ASN A 165 -46.98 17.12 2.07
CA ASN A 165 -47.92 17.33 0.99
C ASN A 165 -48.17 18.83 0.78
N VAL A 166 -47.85 19.30 -0.41
CA VAL A 166 -48.08 20.70 -0.82
C VAL A 166 -49.00 20.70 -2.05
N LYS A 167 -50.19 21.26 -1.91
CA LYS A 167 -51.17 21.34 -3.01
C LYS A 167 -51.47 19.96 -3.65
N GLY A 168 -51.61 18.91 -2.82
CA GLY A 168 -51.90 17.57 -3.29
C GLY A 168 -50.70 16.77 -3.87
N LYS A 169 -49.52 17.36 -3.92
CA LYS A 169 -48.29 16.70 -4.38
C LYS A 169 -47.35 16.42 -3.21
N ARG A 170 -46.78 15.23 -3.22
CA ARG A 170 -45.82 14.81 -2.18
C ARG A 170 -44.42 15.38 -2.45
N ASN A 171 -43.95 16.24 -1.57
CA ASN A 171 -42.61 16.75 -1.55
C ASN A 171 -41.82 16.01 -0.47
N THR A 172 -40.49 15.99 -0.57
CA THR A 172 -39.64 15.33 0.38
C THR A 172 -38.50 16.24 0.83
N ILE A 173 -38.34 16.37 2.14
CA ILE A 173 -37.15 16.97 2.74
C ILE A 173 -36.33 15.83 3.28
N SER A 174 -35.08 15.69 2.80
CA SER A 174 -34.13 14.66 3.25
C SER A 174 -32.99 15.32 4.02
N LEU A 175 -32.75 14.87 5.24
CA LEU A 175 -31.56 15.20 6.02
C LEU A 175 -30.61 14.03 5.95
N GLY A 176 -29.34 14.27 5.60
CA GLY A 176 -28.32 13.23 5.46
C GLY A 176 -27.11 13.47 6.35
N LEU A 177 -26.55 12.38 6.85
CA LEU A 177 -25.26 12.30 7.54
C LEU A 177 -24.45 11.21 6.88
N ASP A 178 -23.32 11.59 6.29
CA ASP A 178 -22.33 10.67 5.74
C ASP A 178 -21.06 10.72 6.61
N VAL A 179 -20.61 9.59 7.12
CA VAL A 179 -19.37 9.47 7.89
C VAL A 179 -18.40 8.56 7.13
N THR A 180 -17.32 9.15 6.65
CA THR A 180 -16.23 8.41 6.02
C THR A 180 -15.25 7.97 7.08
N ASN A 181 -14.76 6.74 6.98
CA ASN A 181 -13.81 6.13 7.91
C ASN A 181 -14.32 6.16 9.37
N LEU A 182 -15.56 5.69 9.59
CA LEU A 182 -16.19 5.58 10.90
C LEU A 182 -15.31 4.83 11.91
N ALA A 183 -14.59 3.80 11.48
CA ALA A 183 -13.67 3.07 12.35
C ALA A 183 -12.62 3.98 12.98
N ASN A 184 -12.07 4.93 12.21
CA ASN A 184 -11.10 5.91 12.70
C ASN A 184 -11.75 6.93 13.66
N MET A 185 -13.01 7.29 13.45
CA MET A 185 -13.75 8.15 14.37
C MET A 185 -13.91 7.48 15.74
N LEU A 186 -14.16 6.17 15.77
CA LEU A 186 -14.32 5.41 17.01
C LEU A 186 -12.97 5.14 17.70
N ASN A 187 -11.94 4.86 16.93
CA ASN A 187 -10.59 4.64 17.44
C ASN A 187 -9.56 5.15 16.43
N ARG A 188 -8.76 6.14 16.82
CA ARG A 188 -7.71 6.76 16.01
C ARG A 188 -6.67 5.80 15.43
N ASN A 189 -6.57 4.58 15.95
CA ASN A 189 -5.64 3.56 15.47
C ASN A 189 -6.26 2.65 14.38
N TRP A 190 -7.56 2.75 14.15
CA TRP A 190 -8.26 2.00 13.11
C TRP A 190 -8.38 2.81 11.83
N GLY A 191 -8.62 2.12 10.72
CA GLY A 191 -8.82 2.77 9.43
C GLY A 191 -7.62 3.61 8.95
N ASN A 192 -6.39 3.22 9.33
CA ASN A 192 -5.18 3.91 8.94
C ASN A 192 -4.45 3.16 7.85
N ILE A 193 -4.07 3.85 6.78
CA ILE A 193 -3.16 3.30 5.79
C ILE A 193 -1.74 3.30 6.37
N LYS A 194 -1.01 2.21 6.14
CA LYS A 194 0.39 2.07 6.54
C LYS A 194 1.31 2.70 5.51
N ARG A 195 2.38 3.33 6.00
CA ARG A 195 3.47 3.85 5.19
C ARG A 195 4.78 3.21 5.62
N MET A 196 5.53 2.72 4.63
CA MET A 196 6.90 2.28 4.80
C MET A 196 7.86 3.40 4.33
N ASN A 197 8.95 3.59 5.03
CA ASN A 197 9.94 4.60 4.65
C ASN A 197 10.70 4.20 3.37
N THR A 198 11.04 2.93 3.23
CA THR A 198 11.77 2.38 2.07
C THR A 198 11.56 0.88 1.95
N SER A 199 11.59 0.36 0.72
CA SER A 199 11.69 -1.06 0.42
C SER A 199 13.14 -1.50 0.11
N SER A 200 14.07 -0.55 0.02
CA SER A 200 15.50 -0.83 -0.11
C SER A 200 16.08 -1.07 1.29
N ILE A 201 16.26 -2.34 1.61
CA ILE A 201 16.64 -2.77 2.97
C ILE A 201 18.10 -3.15 3.12
N LEU A 202 18.81 -3.33 2.02
CA LEU A 202 20.23 -3.63 1.98
C LEU A 202 20.95 -2.58 1.13
N ALA A 203 22.10 -2.12 1.59
CA ALA A 203 22.97 -1.21 0.84
C ALA A 203 24.35 -1.84 0.69
N TRP A 204 25.01 -1.59 -0.45
CA TRP A 204 26.39 -1.95 -0.73
C TRP A 204 27.22 -0.69 -0.97
N ASP A 205 28.31 -0.50 -0.22
CA ASP A 205 29.18 0.68 -0.32
C ASP A 205 30.47 0.44 -1.15
N GLY A 206 30.61 -0.75 -1.72
CA GLY A 206 31.81 -1.19 -2.44
C GLY A 206 32.68 -2.14 -1.64
N THR A 207 32.46 -2.25 -0.33
CA THR A 207 33.24 -3.10 0.58
C THR A 207 32.34 -3.92 1.50
N ASN A 208 31.30 -3.29 2.06
CA ASN A 208 30.45 -3.92 3.04
C ASN A 208 28.96 -3.76 2.71
N TYR A 209 28.18 -4.72 3.14
CA TYR A 209 26.73 -4.62 3.18
C TYR A 209 26.27 -3.94 4.48
N THR A 210 25.23 -3.14 4.36
CA THR A 210 24.55 -2.53 5.50
C THR A 210 23.05 -2.82 5.40
N PHE A 211 22.52 -3.51 6.38
CA PHE A 211 21.08 -3.73 6.51
C PHE A 211 20.43 -2.59 7.28
N THR A 212 19.30 -2.13 6.78
CA THR A 212 18.44 -1.16 7.46
C THR A 212 16.99 -1.66 7.43
N ALA A 213 16.45 -2.00 8.58
CA ALA A 213 15.07 -2.46 8.69
C ALA A 213 14.08 -1.36 8.24
N PRO A 214 13.07 -1.71 7.41
CA PRO A 214 12.05 -0.75 7.03
C PRO A 214 11.21 -0.35 8.24
N LYS A 215 10.89 0.95 8.32
CA LYS A 215 10.06 1.50 9.40
C LYS A 215 8.64 1.74 8.89
N TRP A 216 7.69 1.15 9.59
CA TRP A 216 6.28 1.34 9.34
C TRP A 216 5.71 2.46 10.20
N SER A 217 4.89 3.30 9.61
CA SER A 217 4.19 4.39 10.29
C SER A 217 2.76 4.53 9.74
N LYS A 218 1.95 5.32 10.41
CA LYS A 218 0.66 5.77 9.86
C LYS A 218 0.92 6.77 8.75
N TYR A 219 0.25 6.62 7.60
CA TYR A 219 0.24 7.65 6.57
C TYR A 219 -0.71 8.78 7.00
N ALA A 220 -0.14 9.89 7.45
CA ALA A 220 -0.89 11.05 7.92
C ALA A 220 -1.44 11.84 6.72
N SER A 221 -2.66 11.54 6.31
CA SER A 221 -3.38 12.26 5.26
C SER A 221 -4.90 12.11 5.47
N THR A 222 -5.68 12.81 4.65
CA THR A 222 -7.16 12.74 4.68
C THR A 222 -7.72 11.33 4.49
N VAL A 223 -7.00 10.45 3.79
CA VAL A 223 -7.41 9.05 3.59
C VAL A 223 -7.28 8.18 4.86
N SER A 224 -6.49 8.64 5.85
CA SER A 224 -6.31 7.98 7.15
C SER A 224 -7.07 8.65 8.29
N THR A 225 -7.93 9.62 7.98
CA THR A 225 -8.72 10.35 8.97
C THR A 225 -10.20 10.25 8.64
N TRP A 226 -11.04 10.32 9.66
CA TRP A 226 -12.48 10.38 9.45
C TRP A 226 -12.95 11.77 9.01
N SER A 227 -14.04 11.79 8.32
CA SER A 227 -14.78 13.03 8.01
C SER A 227 -16.28 12.78 8.08
N ALA A 228 -17.03 13.83 8.37
CA ALA A 228 -18.49 13.79 8.38
C ALA A 228 -19.06 14.92 7.52
N MET A 229 -20.09 14.61 6.77
CA MET A 229 -20.82 15.56 5.94
C MET A 229 -22.30 15.53 6.30
N PHE A 230 -22.87 16.70 6.57
CA PHE A 230 -24.32 16.89 6.67
C PHE A 230 -24.86 17.39 5.36
N SER A 231 -26.01 16.88 4.96
CA SER A 231 -26.69 17.31 3.75
C SER A 231 -28.19 17.54 3.98
N ILE A 232 -28.74 18.54 3.30
CA ILE A 232 -30.19 18.80 3.24
C ILE A 232 -30.56 18.79 1.76
N ARG A 233 -31.59 18.02 1.41
CA ARG A 233 -32.12 17.95 0.07
C ARG A 233 -33.65 18.18 0.11
N TYR A 234 -34.11 19.04 -0.74
CA TYR A 234 -35.54 19.19 -1.00
C TYR A 234 -35.86 18.67 -2.40
N THR A 235 -36.81 17.74 -2.48
CA THR A 235 -37.32 17.20 -3.73
C THR A 235 -38.79 17.59 -3.85
N PHE A 236 -39.16 18.33 -4.90
CA PHE A 236 -40.51 18.75 -5.21
C PHE A 236 -41.05 17.96 -6.40
N ASN A 237 -42.37 17.71 -6.41
CA ASN A 237 -43.11 17.04 -7.46
C ASN A 237 -44.15 17.99 -8.07
#